data_eca8a605f80cc8b503be4152ff1c3c37
#
_entry.id   eca8a605f80cc8b503be4152ff1c3c37
#
_cell.length_a   1.000
_cell.length_b   1.000
_cell.length_c   1.000
_cell.angle_alpha   90.00
_cell.angle_beta   90.00
_cell.angle_gamma   90.00
#
_symmetry.space_group_name_H-M   'P 1'
#
loop_
_entity.id
_entity.type
_entity.pdbx_description
1 polymer ?
#
loop_
_entity_poly.entity_id
_entity_poly.type
_entity_poly.pdbx_seq_one_letter_code
_entity_poly.pdbx_strand_id
1 'polypeptide(L)'
;MITFDVPANTPVERLTLNIDPNQPNFCRQIEIRGGKDEPYDTQQISRIHMLRDGQKVDVERTSIELCRNCQGTLKAVIQNGDDPPLKIKGAHLQQWERRIYFDSEAGERPWVHYGDEKLGASEYDYAKIFQKDARVEPVVLTRK
;
A
#
# COMPACT_ATOMS: atom_id res chain seq x y z
N MET A 1 -16.35 -7.12 7.60
CA MET A 1 -16.09 -6.71 6.21
C MET A 1 -15.80 -5.21 6.19
N ILE A 2 -14.76 -4.81 5.47
CA ILE A 2 -14.37 -3.41 5.27
C ILE A 2 -14.40 -3.17 3.76
N THR A 3 -15.01 -2.06 3.33
CA THR A 3 -15.05 -1.66 1.92
C THR A 3 -14.28 -0.36 1.77
N PHE A 4 -13.47 -0.24 0.73
CA PHE A 4 -12.70 0.94 0.41
C PHE A 4 -12.54 1.09 -1.11
N ASP A 5 -12.42 2.33 -1.55
CA ASP A 5 -12.26 2.64 -2.96
C ASP A 5 -10.83 3.05 -3.26
N VAL A 6 -10.24 2.40 -4.26
CA VAL A 6 -8.93 2.76 -4.80
C VAL A 6 -9.18 3.52 -6.10
N PRO A 7 -8.82 4.80 -6.18
CA PRO A 7 -8.97 5.58 -7.40
C PRO A 7 -8.22 4.95 -8.57
N ALA A 8 -8.76 5.10 -9.78
CA ALA A 8 -8.07 4.65 -10.98
C ALA A 8 -6.68 5.28 -11.08
N ASN A 9 -5.73 4.50 -11.59
CA ASN A 9 -4.32 4.92 -11.76
C ASN A 9 -3.61 5.35 -10.46
N THR A 10 -4.17 4.99 -9.30
CA THR A 10 -3.53 5.21 -8.01
C THR A 10 -2.94 3.89 -7.53
N PRO A 11 -1.63 3.75 -7.58
CA PRO A 11 -0.97 2.53 -7.10
C PRO A 11 -1.02 2.50 -5.58
N VAL A 12 -1.84 1.63 -5.03
CA VAL A 12 -1.90 1.36 -3.58
C VAL A 12 -1.29 0.00 -3.33
N GLU A 13 -0.30 -0.05 -2.46
CA GLU A 13 0.46 -1.27 -2.21
C GLU A 13 0.18 -1.90 -0.86
N ARG A 14 -0.39 -1.16 0.09
CA ARG A 14 -0.62 -1.69 1.44
C ARG A 14 -1.90 -1.16 2.06
N LEU A 15 -2.61 -2.05 2.74
CA LEU A 15 -3.72 -1.74 3.63
C LEU A 15 -3.30 -2.06 5.06
N THR A 16 -3.34 -1.07 5.95
CA THR A 16 -3.08 -1.24 7.38
C THR A 16 -4.39 -1.07 8.14
N LEU A 17 -4.72 -2.06 8.97
CA LEU A 17 -5.92 -2.05 9.81
C LEU A 17 -5.60 -1.52 11.20
N ASN A 18 -6.37 -0.53 11.64
CA ASN A 18 -6.34 -0.06 13.03
C ASN A 18 -7.34 -0.89 13.84
N ILE A 19 -6.85 -1.91 14.53
CA ILE A 19 -7.64 -2.82 15.35
C ILE A 19 -7.58 -2.35 16.81
N ASP A 20 -8.71 -2.43 17.51
CA ASP A 20 -8.81 -2.03 18.93
C ASP A 20 -7.63 -2.64 19.73
N PRO A 21 -6.82 -1.82 20.41
CA PRO A 21 -5.72 -2.31 21.23
C PRO A 21 -6.14 -3.23 22.38
N ASN A 22 -7.42 -3.16 22.80
CA ASN A 22 -7.98 -4.03 23.82
C ASN A 22 -8.37 -5.42 23.30
N GLN A 23 -8.05 -5.75 22.05
CA GLN A 23 -8.20 -7.09 21.48
C GLN A 23 -6.80 -7.70 21.21
N PRO A 24 -6.11 -8.22 22.22
CA PRO A 24 -4.88 -8.96 22.05
C PRO A 24 -5.16 -10.41 21.56
N ASN A 25 -4.12 -11.07 21.11
CA ASN A 25 -4.09 -12.51 20.85
C ASN A 25 -5.13 -12.99 19.82
N PHE A 26 -5.05 -12.42 18.64
CA PHE A 26 -5.80 -12.92 17.48
C PHE A 26 -4.87 -13.34 16.35
N CYS A 27 -5.37 -14.27 15.54
CA CYS A 27 -4.76 -14.69 14.29
C CYS A 27 -5.91 -14.99 13.32
N ARG A 28 -6.05 -14.20 12.24
CA ARG A 28 -7.18 -14.28 11.31
C ARG A 28 -6.72 -14.27 9.88
N GLN A 29 -7.41 -15.00 9.03
CA GLN A 29 -7.29 -14.82 7.60
C GLN A 29 -8.08 -13.59 7.16
N ILE A 30 -7.51 -12.84 6.24
CA ILE A 30 -8.13 -11.72 5.58
C ILE A 30 -8.04 -11.91 4.07
N GLU A 31 -9.16 -11.82 3.41
CA GLU A 31 -9.30 -11.99 1.98
C GLU A 31 -9.62 -10.65 1.34
N ILE A 32 -8.88 -10.29 0.32
CA ILE A 32 -9.13 -9.10 -0.49
C ILE A 32 -9.91 -9.50 -1.72
N ARG A 33 -11.06 -8.86 -1.93
CA ARG A 33 -11.96 -9.10 -3.05
C ARG A 33 -12.16 -7.85 -3.88
N GLY A 34 -12.30 -8.03 -5.18
CA GLY A 34 -12.64 -6.98 -6.13
C GLY A 34 -14.12 -6.66 -6.22
N GLY A 35 -14.45 -5.71 -7.09
CA GLY A 35 -15.82 -5.23 -7.29
C GLY A 35 -16.83 -6.30 -7.71
N LYS A 36 -16.39 -7.36 -8.39
CA LYS A 36 -17.21 -8.53 -8.74
C LYS A 36 -17.21 -9.63 -7.68
N ASP A 37 -16.70 -9.32 -6.48
CA ASP A 37 -16.56 -10.24 -5.36
C ASP A 37 -15.56 -11.38 -5.62
N GLU A 38 -14.71 -11.24 -6.63
CA GLU A 38 -13.65 -12.18 -6.94
C GLU A 38 -12.48 -12.02 -5.96
N PRO A 39 -11.95 -13.12 -5.40
CA PRO A 39 -10.82 -13.05 -4.49
C PRO A 39 -9.55 -12.68 -5.27
N TYR A 40 -8.84 -11.66 -4.81
CA TYR A 40 -7.52 -11.29 -5.33
C TYR A 40 -6.40 -11.95 -4.56
N ASP A 41 -6.53 -12.00 -3.23
CA ASP A 41 -5.48 -12.49 -2.36
C ASP A 41 -6.02 -12.86 -0.98
N THR A 42 -5.33 -13.77 -0.31
CA THR A 42 -5.62 -14.18 1.07
C THR A 42 -4.34 -14.12 1.88
N GLN A 43 -4.35 -13.32 2.92
CA GLN A 43 -3.23 -13.12 3.83
C GLN A 43 -3.65 -13.36 5.28
N GLN A 44 -2.69 -13.25 6.20
CA GLN A 44 -2.93 -13.43 7.62
C GLN A 44 -2.60 -12.15 8.39
N ILE A 45 -3.53 -11.75 9.26
CA ILE A 45 -3.32 -10.70 10.25
C ILE A 45 -3.26 -11.31 11.65
N SER A 46 -2.40 -10.78 12.49
CA SER A 46 -2.23 -11.28 13.85
C SER A 46 -1.74 -10.20 14.80
N ARG A 47 -2.14 -10.35 16.06
CA ARG A 47 -1.53 -9.69 17.21
C ARG A 47 -1.41 -10.74 18.31
N ILE A 48 -0.21 -11.02 18.76
CA ILE A 48 0.09 -12.06 19.74
C ILE A 48 0.98 -11.46 20.82
N HIS A 49 0.44 -11.35 22.02
CA HIS A 49 1.15 -10.90 23.21
C HIS A 49 1.01 -11.98 24.28
N MET A 50 1.99 -12.86 24.40
CA MET A 50 1.96 -13.96 25.38
C MET A 50 3.34 -14.26 25.93
N LEU A 51 3.35 -14.95 27.07
CA LEU A 51 4.54 -15.61 27.59
C LEU A 51 4.50 -17.09 27.19
N ARG A 52 5.52 -17.54 26.51
CA ARG A 52 5.71 -18.96 26.15
C ARG A 52 7.08 -19.41 26.65
N ASP A 53 7.10 -20.40 27.50
CA ASP A 53 8.33 -20.98 28.08
C ASP A 53 9.25 -19.91 28.73
N GLY A 54 8.64 -18.90 29.38
CA GLY A 54 9.35 -17.78 30.00
C GLY A 54 9.82 -16.69 29.01
N GLN A 55 9.60 -16.88 27.71
CA GLN A 55 9.92 -15.88 26.68
C GLN A 55 8.68 -15.08 26.30
N LYS A 56 8.85 -13.77 26.20
CA LYS A 56 7.81 -12.88 25.70
C LYS A 56 7.71 -13.01 24.17
N VAL A 57 6.56 -13.44 23.69
CA VAL A 57 6.22 -13.41 22.27
C VAL A 57 5.40 -12.16 22.02
N ASP A 58 5.90 -11.29 21.15
CA ASP A 58 5.28 -10.02 20.80
C ASP A 58 5.29 -9.89 19.27
N VAL A 59 4.15 -10.12 18.66
CA VAL A 59 3.97 -10.08 17.19
C VAL A 59 2.78 -9.20 16.86
N GLU A 60 2.97 -8.22 15.99
CA GLU A 60 1.89 -7.43 15.43
C GLU A 60 2.02 -7.38 13.89
N ARG A 61 1.03 -7.94 13.21
CA ARG A 61 0.88 -7.94 11.74
C ARG A 61 -0.55 -7.56 11.41
N THR A 62 -0.80 -6.27 11.31
CA THR A 62 -2.10 -5.70 10.97
C THR A 62 -2.12 -5.05 9.59
N SER A 63 -1.02 -5.16 8.86
CA SER A 63 -0.86 -4.68 7.50
C SER A 63 -0.84 -5.85 6.52
N ILE A 64 -1.49 -5.65 5.39
CA ILE A 64 -1.52 -6.57 4.26
C ILE A 64 -1.04 -5.87 3.00
N GLU A 65 -0.39 -6.61 2.13
CA GLU A 65 0.03 -6.10 0.84
C GLU A 65 -1.11 -6.24 -0.18
N LEU A 66 -1.27 -5.23 -1.01
CA LEU A 66 -2.27 -5.21 -2.07
C LEU A 66 -1.61 -5.51 -3.42
N CYS A 67 -2.36 -6.10 -4.33
CA CYS A 67 -1.87 -6.34 -5.68
C CYS A 67 -1.59 -5.00 -6.40
N ARG A 68 -0.57 -4.97 -7.25
CA ARG A 68 -0.13 -3.75 -7.96
C ARG A 68 -1.20 -3.11 -8.85
N ASN A 69 -2.17 -3.88 -9.28
CA ASN A 69 -3.22 -3.44 -10.20
C ASN A 69 -4.61 -3.40 -9.54
N CYS A 70 -4.66 -3.40 -8.22
CA CYS A 70 -5.92 -3.27 -7.50
C CYS A 70 -6.46 -1.86 -7.66
N GLN A 71 -7.64 -1.73 -8.27
CA GLN A 71 -8.34 -0.45 -8.45
C GLN A 71 -9.85 -0.65 -8.32
N GLY A 72 -10.56 0.43 -8.12
CA GLY A 72 -11.99 0.43 -7.89
C GLY A 72 -12.35 0.01 -6.47
N THR A 73 -13.58 -0.45 -6.28
CA THR A 73 -14.07 -0.84 -4.97
C THR A 73 -13.49 -2.19 -4.57
N LEU A 74 -12.74 -2.20 -3.47
CA LEU A 74 -12.19 -3.41 -2.86
C LEU A 74 -12.88 -3.70 -1.54
N LYS A 75 -12.97 -4.98 -1.20
CA LYS A 75 -13.50 -5.47 0.05
C LYS A 75 -12.44 -6.28 0.78
N ALA A 76 -12.23 -5.96 2.05
CA ALA A 76 -11.42 -6.78 2.95
C ALA A 76 -12.36 -7.59 3.85
N VAL A 77 -12.33 -8.89 3.71
CA VAL A 77 -13.19 -9.82 4.45
C VAL A 77 -12.34 -10.59 5.45
N ILE A 78 -12.59 -10.38 6.75
CA ILE A 78 -11.88 -11.06 7.82
C ILE A 78 -12.69 -12.31 8.19
N GLN A 79 -12.03 -13.45 8.18
CA GLN A 79 -12.62 -14.72 8.60
C GLN A 79 -12.42 -14.88 10.11
N ASN A 80 -13.50 -14.78 10.86
CA ASN A 80 -13.44 -14.84 12.32
C ASN A 80 -13.54 -16.28 12.89
N GLY A 81 -14.04 -17.23 12.10
CA GLY A 81 -14.38 -18.57 12.61
C GLY A 81 -15.39 -18.48 13.74
N ASP A 82 -15.14 -19.18 14.83
CA ASP A 82 -15.99 -19.21 16.02
C ASP A 82 -15.69 -18.06 17.01
N ASP A 83 -14.68 -17.27 16.72
CA ASP A 83 -14.28 -16.15 17.59
C ASP A 83 -15.09 -14.86 17.30
N PRO A 84 -15.24 -13.99 18.30
CA PRO A 84 -15.88 -12.70 18.11
C PRO A 84 -15.18 -11.85 17.02
N PRO A 85 -15.94 -11.06 16.25
CA PRO A 85 -15.38 -10.17 15.25
C PRO A 85 -14.36 -9.18 15.82
N LEU A 86 -13.32 -8.89 15.05
CA LEU A 86 -12.37 -7.85 15.41
C LEU A 86 -13.01 -6.47 15.33
N LYS A 87 -12.75 -5.65 16.33
CA LYS A 87 -13.18 -4.26 16.37
C LYS A 87 -12.20 -3.39 15.59
N ILE A 88 -12.56 -3.09 14.35
CA ILE A 88 -11.78 -2.23 13.47
C ILE A 88 -12.15 -0.78 13.72
N LYS A 89 -11.20 0.04 14.15
CA LYS A 89 -11.36 1.48 14.37
C LYS A 89 -11.10 2.32 13.14
N GLY A 90 -10.39 1.77 12.16
CA GLY A 90 -10.07 2.44 10.92
C GLY A 90 -9.16 1.60 10.02
N ALA A 91 -8.91 2.11 8.84
CA ALA A 91 -7.98 1.52 7.89
C ALA A 91 -7.23 2.62 7.14
N HIS A 92 -5.99 2.36 6.78
CA HIS A 92 -5.13 3.27 6.04
C HIS A 92 -4.60 2.58 4.80
N LEU A 93 -4.79 3.23 3.65
CA LEU A 93 -4.16 2.83 2.40
C LEU A 93 -2.82 3.55 2.26
N GLN A 94 -1.81 2.82 1.87
CA GLN A 94 -0.45 3.32 1.72
C GLN A 94 0.06 3.00 0.32
N GLN A 95 0.84 3.93 -0.22
CA GLN A 95 1.59 3.75 -1.46
C GLN A 95 3.07 4.03 -1.21
N TRP A 96 3.92 3.39 -1.98
CA TRP A 96 5.34 3.70 -1.97
C TRP A 96 5.57 5.07 -2.59
N GLU A 97 6.48 5.83 -2.00
CA GLU A 97 6.95 7.08 -2.60
C GLU A 97 7.60 6.76 -3.97
N ARG A 98 7.15 7.45 -4.99
CA ARG A 98 7.72 7.37 -6.32
C ARG A 98 8.46 8.67 -6.63
N ARG A 99 9.67 8.53 -7.14
CA ARG A 99 10.51 9.66 -7.51
C ARG A 99 10.87 9.56 -8.99
N ILE A 100 10.81 10.68 -9.65
CA ILE A 100 11.31 10.85 -11.03
C ILE A 100 12.62 11.60 -10.93
N TYR A 101 13.63 11.09 -11.60
CA TYR A 101 14.95 11.72 -11.71
C TYR A 101 15.13 12.18 -13.14
N PHE A 102 15.65 13.38 -13.32
CA PHE A 102 15.95 13.94 -14.64
C PHE A 102 17.11 14.92 -14.52
N ASP A 103 17.87 15.07 -15.60
CA ASP A 103 18.88 16.09 -15.72
C ASP A 103 18.25 17.37 -16.27
N SER A 104 18.68 18.52 -15.76
CA SER A 104 18.25 19.83 -16.22
C SER A 104 19.39 20.80 -16.12
N GLU A 105 19.56 21.64 -17.14
CA GLU A 105 20.52 22.73 -17.10
C GLU A 105 20.03 23.91 -16.27
N ALA A 106 20.96 24.71 -15.75
CA ALA A 106 20.61 25.88 -14.95
C ALA A 106 19.77 26.86 -15.78
N GLY A 107 18.58 27.18 -15.29
CA GLY A 107 17.64 28.10 -15.94
C GLY A 107 16.59 27.44 -16.84
N GLU A 108 16.70 26.13 -17.09
CA GLU A 108 15.64 25.39 -17.77
C GLU A 108 14.39 25.24 -16.90
N ARG A 109 13.25 25.10 -17.56
CA ARG A 109 11.95 24.81 -16.92
C ARG A 109 11.35 23.56 -17.51
N PRO A 110 11.79 22.38 -17.08
CA PRO A 110 11.26 21.12 -17.60
C PRO A 110 9.78 20.94 -17.22
N TRP A 111 9.03 20.31 -18.12
CA TRP A 111 7.62 19.98 -17.91
C TRP A 111 7.48 18.50 -17.65
N VAL A 112 6.74 18.16 -16.59
CA VAL A 112 6.35 16.77 -16.30
C VAL A 112 4.90 16.56 -16.73
N HIS A 113 4.70 15.70 -17.70
CA HIS A 113 3.37 15.25 -18.12
C HIS A 113 3.02 13.95 -17.40
N TYR A 114 1.85 13.90 -16.79
CA TYR A 114 1.38 12.71 -16.06
C TYR A 114 -0.15 12.60 -16.13
N GLY A 115 -0.68 11.40 -15.89
CA GLY A 115 -2.12 11.16 -15.82
C GLY A 115 -2.82 11.07 -17.17
N ASP A 116 -2.09 10.96 -18.27
CA ASP A 116 -2.68 10.70 -19.59
C ASP A 116 -2.67 9.19 -19.85
N GLU A 117 -3.86 8.59 -19.91
CA GLU A 117 -4.04 7.15 -20.15
C GLU A 117 -3.58 6.69 -21.54
N LYS A 118 -3.43 7.63 -22.47
CA LYS A 118 -2.99 7.35 -23.84
C LYS A 118 -1.47 7.35 -23.99
N LEU A 119 -0.75 7.86 -23.01
CA LEU A 119 0.70 7.83 -23.01
C LEU A 119 1.21 6.48 -22.51
N GLY A 120 1.90 5.76 -23.38
CA GLY A 120 2.67 4.59 -22.99
C GLY A 120 3.83 4.98 -22.07
N ALA A 121 4.36 4.00 -21.31
CA ALA A 121 5.57 4.20 -20.54
C ALA A 121 6.73 4.57 -21.47
N SER A 122 7.43 5.64 -21.18
CA SER A 122 8.61 6.04 -21.93
C SER A 122 9.80 5.13 -21.56
N GLU A 123 10.51 4.65 -22.57
CA GLU A 123 11.76 3.91 -22.38
C GLU A 123 12.93 4.81 -22.74
N TYR A 124 13.67 5.22 -21.74
CA TYR A 124 14.91 6.00 -21.94
C TYR A 124 16.13 5.15 -21.62
N ASP A 125 17.15 5.24 -22.45
CA ASP A 125 18.45 4.61 -22.17
C ASP A 125 19.08 5.15 -20.89
N TYR A 126 18.77 6.40 -20.56
CA TYR A 126 19.18 7.03 -19.31
C TYR A 126 18.82 6.19 -18.06
N ALA A 127 17.67 5.54 -18.06
CA ALA A 127 17.26 4.68 -16.94
C ALA A 127 18.22 3.50 -16.69
N LYS A 128 18.95 3.07 -17.73
CA LYS A 128 19.91 1.96 -17.65
C LYS A 128 21.27 2.37 -17.11
N ILE A 129 21.63 3.65 -17.29
CA ILE A 129 22.93 4.21 -16.92
C ILE A 129 22.86 5.13 -15.71
N PHE A 130 21.65 5.48 -15.26
CA PHE A 130 21.43 6.38 -14.13
C PHE A 130 22.04 5.82 -12.86
N GLN A 131 22.93 6.59 -12.26
CA GLN A 131 23.44 6.36 -10.91
C GLN A 131 22.97 7.50 -10.01
N LYS A 132 22.26 7.16 -8.94
CA LYS A 132 21.80 8.16 -7.98
C LYS A 132 23.01 8.87 -7.35
N ASP A 133 23.21 10.12 -7.71
CA ASP A 133 24.23 10.97 -7.09
C ASP A 133 23.70 11.59 -5.78
N ALA A 134 24.61 11.85 -4.85
CA ALA A 134 24.31 12.56 -3.61
C ALA A 134 23.90 14.03 -3.84
N ARG A 135 24.13 14.56 -5.05
CA ARG A 135 23.80 15.94 -5.45
C ARG A 135 22.38 16.13 -5.99
N VAL A 136 21.51 15.12 -5.86
CA VAL A 136 20.12 15.24 -6.31
C VAL A 136 19.38 16.22 -5.40
N GLU A 137 18.92 17.33 -5.97
CA GLU A 137 18.10 18.30 -5.29
C GLU A 137 16.61 18.05 -5.56
N PRO A 138 15.75 18.12 -4.53
CA PRO A 138 14.32 18.00 -4.74
C PRO A 138 13.77 19.24 -5.44
N VAL A 139 12.95 19.04 -6.48
CA VAL A 139 12.28 20.11 -7.21
C VAL A 139 10.81 20.15 -6.79
N VAL A 140 10.32 21.35 -6.51
CA VAL A 140 8.90 21.59 -6.24
C VAL A 140 8.16 21.77 -7.57
N LEU A 141 7.18 20.90 -7.84
CA LEU A 141 6.32 21.04 -9.00
C LEU A 141 5.24 22.08 -8.72
N THR A 142 5.13 23.08 -9.57
CA THR A 142 4.03 24.05 -9.55
C THR A 142 3.03 23.69 -10.64
N ARG A 143 1.73 23.66 -10.31
CA ARG A 143 0.67 23.54 -11.31
C ARG A 143 0.57 24.85 -12.10
N LYS A 144 0.35 24.71 -13.40
CA LYS A 144 -0.04 25.81 -14.28
C LYS A 144 -1.55 25.93 -14.31
#